data_ffbc18a5efa407e5f985e6c028fb86d4
#
_entry.id   ffbc18a5efa407e5f985e6c028fb86d4
#
_cell.length_a   1.000
_cell.length_b   1.000
_cell.length_c   1.000
_cell.angle_alpha   90.00
_cell.angle_beta   90.00
_cell.angle_gamma   90.00
#
_symmetry.space_group_name_H-M   'P 1'
#
loop_
_entity.id
_entity.type
_entity.pdbx_description
1 polymer ?
#
loop_
_entity_poly.entity_id
_entity_poly.type
_entity_poly.pdbx_seq_one_letter_code
_entity_poly.pdbx_strand_id
1 'polypeptide(L)'
;MNEKISVLVAIGASVTANCKPCLEFHTKKAREVGLAEEEIQEAIDVGLMVKKGATDVMRGVIQKVTGRKDAAQAYDRPLTCMGSKKSSSCC
;
A
#
# COMPACT_ATOMS: atom_id res chain seq x y z
N MET A 1 -1.83 9.37 -23.04
CA MET A 1 -2.03 9.72 -21.62
C MET A 1 -1.11 10.90 -21.32
N ASN A 2 -1.61 11.91 -20.62
CA ASN A 2 -0.73 13.04 -20.35
C ASN A 2 0.26 12.72 -19.24
N GLU A 3 1.26 13.57 -19.11
CA GLU A 3 2.36 13.32 -18.21
C GLU A 3 1.90 13.23 -16.74
N LYS A 4 0.99 14.13 -16.35
CA LYS A 4 0.52 14.15 -14.96
C LYS A 4 -0.21 12.86 -14.60
N ILE A 5 -1.05 12.38 -15.50
CA ILE A 5 -1.77 11.13 -15.27
C ILE A 5 -0.79 9.97 -15.20
N SER A 6 0.17 9.94 -16.12
CA SER A 6 1.18 8.88 -16.12
C SER A 6 1.94 8.82 -14.81
N VAL A 7 2.31 9.98 -14.28
CA VAL A 7 3.06 10.04 -13.03
C VAL A 7 2.20 9.56 -11.86
N LEU A 8 0.93 9.96 -11.83
CA LEU A 8 0.03 9.51 -10.77
C LEU A 8 -0.16 8.00 -10.80
N VAL A 9 -0.32 7.43 -12.00
CA VAL A 9 -0.43 5.99 -12.17
C VAL A 9 0.85 5.31 -11.68
N ALA A 10 2.00 5.88 -12.01
CA ALA A 10 3.28 5.31 -11.60
C ALA A 10 3.45 5.33 -10.08
N ILE A 11 2.98 6.39 -9.42
CA ILE A 11 3.04 6.47 -7.96
C ILE A 11 2.20 5.35 -7.34
N GLY A 12 0.96 5.20 -7.78
CA GLY A 12 0.11 4.13 -7.28
C GLY A 12 0.69 2.75 -7.53
N ALA A 13 1.24 2.53 -8.72
CA ALA A 13 1.85 1.26 -9.07
C ALA A 13 3.07 0.98 -8.21
N SER A 14 3.87 2.02 -7.90
CA SER A 14 5.06 1.87 -7.05
C SER A 14 4.68 1.38 -5.66
N VAL A 15 3.62 1.95 -5.11
CA VAL A 15 3.12 1.55 -3.78
C VAL A 15 2.68 0.10 -3.83
N THR A 16 1.88 -0.26 -4.83
CA THR A 16 1.36 -1.61 -4.96
C THR A 16 2.48 -2.64 -5.12
N ALA A 17 3.52 -2.27 -5.86
CA ALA A 17 4.64 -3.17 -6.14
C ALA A 17 5.70 -3.17 -5.04
N ASN A 18 5.55 -2.35 -4.01
CA ASN A 18 6.55 -2.20 -2.93
C ASN A 18 7.91 -1.76 -3.48
N CYS A 19 7.89 -0.88 -4.46
CA CYS A 19 9.12 -0.40 -5.07
C CYS A 19 9.52 0.93 -4.47
N LYS A 20 10.43 0.90 -3.50
CA LYS A 20 10.85 2.11 -2.82
C LYS A 20 11.51 3.13 -3.76
N PRO A 21 12.51 2.75 -4.55
CA PRO A 21 13.14 3.73 -5.45
C PRO A 21 12.16 4.26 -6.49
N CYS A 22 11.21 3.45 -6.93
CA CYS A 22 10.19 3.89 -7.87
C CYS A 22 9.33 4.98 -7.24
N LEU A 23 8.90 4.78 -6.01
CA LEU A 23 8.07 5.76 -5.32
C LEU A 23 8.82 7.08 -5.14
N GLU A 24 10.07 7.00 -4.71
CA GLU A 24 10.89 8.19 -4.53
C GLU A 24 11.06 8.96 -5.84
N PHE A 25 11.36 8.25 -6.91
CA PHE A 25 11.55 8.86 -8.22
C PHE A 25 10.28 9.53 -8.71
N HIS A 26 9.17 8.81 -8.66
CA HIS A 26 7.92 9.31 -9.23
C HIS A 26 7.29 10.41 -8.40
N THR A 27 7.47 10.41 -7.08
CA THR A 27 6.96 11.52 -6.27
C THR A 27 7.75 12.79 -6.55
N LYS A 28 9.06 12.67 -6.76
CA LYS A 28 9.87 13.81 -7.14
C LYS A 28 9.41 14.34 -8.49
N LYS A 29 9.21 13.45 -9.44
CA LYS A 29 8.75 13.83 -10.77
C LYS A 29 7.39 14.52 -10.70
N ALA A 30 6.51 14.03 -9.83
CA ALA A 30 5.19 14.61 -9.66
C ALA A 30 5.28 16.07 -9.24
N ARG A 31 6.17 16.37 -8.32
CA ARG A 31 6.34 17.76 -7.88
C ARG A 31 6.92 18.62 -9.00
N GLU A 32 7.81 18.05 -9.81
CA GLU A 32 8.39 18.77 -10.93
C GLU A 32 7.36 19.14 -11.99
N VAL A 33 6.37 18.28 -12.21
CA VAL A 33 5.34 18.58 -13.21
C VAL A 33 4.16 19.34 -12.63
N GLY A 34 4.25 19.76 -11.36
CA GLY A 34 3.26 20.66 -10.78
C GLY A 34 2.07 20.00 -10.14
N LEU A 35 2.17 18.71 -9.79
CA LEU A 35 1.10 18.04 -9.09
C LEU A 35 1.05 18.50 -7.62
N ALA A 36 -0.16 18.66 -7.09
CA ALA A 36 -0.34 19.03 -5.70
C ALA A 36 -0.08 17.84 -4.79
N GLU A 37 0.31 18.12 -3.55
CA GLU A 37 0.57 17.06 -2.58
C GLU A 37 -0.68 16.21 -2.34
N GLU A 38 -1.86 16.82 -2.40
CA GLU A 38 -3.11 16.08 -2.23
C GLU A 38 -3.30 15.06 -3.35
N GLU A 39 -2.94 15.43 -4.57
CA GLU A 39 -3.04 14.50 -5.71
C GLU A 39 -2.06 13.35 -5.56
N ILE A 40 -0.86 13.64 -5.10
CA ILE A 40 0.15 12.62 -4.86
C ILE A 40 -0.36 11.65 -3.77
N GLN A 41 -0.90 12.21 -2.69
CA GLN A 41 -1.42 11.39 -1.59
C GLN A 41 -2.58 10.53 -2.05
N GLU A 42 -3.47 11.05 -2.89
CA GLU A 42 -4.57 10.27 -3.43
C GLU A 42 -4.07 9.08 -4.25
N ALA A 43 -3.03 9.30 -5.05
CA ALA A 43 -2.46 8.22 -5.86
C ALA A 43 -1.88 7.13 -4.95
N ILE A 44 -1.21 7.53 -3.87
CA ILE A 44 -0.67 6.60 -2.89
C ILE A 44 -1.81 5.80 -2.25
N ASP A 45 -2.88 6.48 -1.88
CA ASP A 45 -4.02 5.84 -1.23
C ASP A 45 -4.68 4.81 -2.15
N VAL A 46 -4.79 5.13 -3.43
CA VAL A 46 -5.32 4.17 -4.40
C VAL A 46 -4.42 2.94 -4.48
N GLY A 47 -3.11 3.14 -4.49
CA GLY A 47 -2.15 2.03 -4.50
C GLY A 47 -2.29 1.14 -3.28
N LEU A 48 -2.50 1.76 -2.11
CA LEU A 48 -2.71 1.00 -0.88
C LEU A 48 -4.02 0.23 -0.93
N MET A 49 -5.05 0.82 -1.51
CA MET A 49 -6.33 0.14 -1.66
C MET A 49 -6.18 -1.11 -2.52
N VAL A 50 -5.44 -1.02 -3.62
CA VAL A 50 -5.20 -2.17 -4.49
C VAL A 50 -4.42 -3.26 -3.74
N LYS A 51 -3.41 -2.86 -2.98
CA LYS A 51 -2.64 -3.81 -2.17
C LYS A 51 -3.53 -4.53 -1.17
N LYS A 52 -4.42 -3.79 -0.52
CA LYS A 52 -5.33 -4.39 0.44
C LYS A 52 -6.21 -5.43 -0.24
N GLY A 53 -6.73 -5.11 -1.41
CA GLY A 53 -7.54 -6.06 -2.17
C GLY A 53 -6.79 -7.35 -2.47
N ALA A 54 -5.55 -7.23 -2.90
CA ALA A 54 -4.71 -8.39 -3.19
C ALA A 54 -4.45 -9.21 -1.92
N THR A 55 -4.21 -8.53 -0.82
CA THR A 55 -3.99 -9.19 0.47
C THR A 55 -5.25 -9.95 0.91
N ASP A 56 -6.42 -9.35 0.72
CA ASP A 56 -7.68 -9.99 1.10
C ASP A 56 -7.89 -11.27 0.31
N VAL A 57 -7.58 -11.26 -0.98
CA VAL A 57 -7.68 -12.46 -1.80
C VAL A 57 -6.71 -13.54 -1.30
N MET A 58 -5.49 -13.13 -0.99
CA MET A 58 -4.48 -14.06 -0.48
C MET A 58 -4.90 -14.67 0.85
N ARG A 59 -5.56 -13.89 1.73
CA ARG A 59 -6.09 -14.42 2.97
C ARG A 59 -7.04 -15.59 2.71
N GLY A 60 -7.92 -15.43 1.72
CA GLY A 60 -8.84 -16.50 1.36
C GLY A 60 -8.12 -17.76 0.93
N VAL A 61 -7.06 -17.60 0.14
CA VAL A 61 -6.25 -18.73 -0.29
C VAL A 61 -5.58 -19.38 0.90
N ILE A 62 -5.02 -18.58 1.79
CA ILE A 62 -4.34 -19.10 2.99
C ILE A 62 -5.32 -19.92 3.84
N GLN A 63 -6.52 -19.41 4.01
CA GLN A 63 -7.53 -20.13 4.79
C GLN A 63 -7.88 -21.48 4.17
N LYS A 64 -7.97 -21.50 2.85
CA LYS A 64 -8.28 -22.76 2.15
C LYS A 64 -7.14 -23.76 2.29
N VAL A 65 -5.91 -23.28 2.21
CA VAL A 65 -4.74 -24.16 2.23
C VAL A 65 -4.47 -24.68 3.63
N THR A 66 -4.61 -23.81 4.64
CA THR A 66 -4.22 -24.14 6.02
C THR A 66 -5.40 -24.51 6.91
N GLY A 67 -6.59 -24.15 6.50
CA GLY A 67 -7.77 -24.32 7.36
C GLY A 67 -7.85 -23.32 8.50
N ARG A 68 -6.99 -22.31 8.52
CA ARG A 68 -6.95 -21.31 9.59
C ARG A 68 -7.82 -20.12 9.23
N LYS A 69 -8.75 -19.80 10.10
CA LYS A 69 -9.60 -18.64 9.89
C LYS A 69 -9.02 -17.37 10.49
N ASP A 70 -8.19 -17.52 11.50
CA ASP A 70 -7.61 -16.38 12.19
C ASP A 70 -6.46 -15.75 11.42
N ALA A 71 -6.04 -16.35 10.31
CA ALA A 71 -4.97 -15.78 9.49
C ALA A 71 -5.30 -14.36 9.03
N ALA A 72 -6.59 -14.10 8.77
CA ALA A 72 -7.01 -12.77 8.32
C ALA A 72 -6.74 -11.72 9.38
N GLN A 73 -6.93 -12.07 10.65
CA GLN A 73 -6.73 -11.12 11.73
C GLN A 73 -5.28 -10.72 11.90
N ALA A 74 -4.38 -11.63 11.60
CA ALA A 74 -2.95 -11.34 11.70
C ALA A 74 -2.56 -10.21 10.74
N TYR A 75 -3.16 -10.20 9.57
CA TYR A 75 -2.86 -9.18 8.57
C TYR A 75 -3.53 -7.85 8.86
N ASP A 76 -4.57 -7.85 9.67
CA ASP A 76 -5.27 -6.61 9.99
C ASP A 76 -4.58 -5.81 11.08
N ARG A 77 -3.55 -6.37 11.70
CA ARG A 77 -2.84 -5.66 12.73
C ARG A 77 -2.06 -4.49 12.15
N PRO A 78 -2.08 -3.35 12.83
CA PRO A 78 -1.20 -2.26 12.45
C PRO A 78 0.25 -2.69 12.56
N LEU A 79 1.07 -2.23 11.63
CA LEU A 79 2.48 -2.57 11.65
C LEU A 79 3.18 -2.06 12.92
N THR A 80 2.72 -0.95 13.46
CA THR A 80 3.29 -0.41 14.68
C THR A 80 3.13 -1.38 15.84
N CYS A 81 2.02 -2.10 15.87
CA CYS A 81 1.79 -3.10 16.92
C CYS A 81 2.72 -4.29 16.75
N MET A 82 3.01 -4.65 15.53
CA MET A 82 3.88 -5.78 15.26
C MET A 82 5.33 -5.51 15.62
N GLY A 83 5.74 -4.27 15.51
CA GLY A 83 7.13 -3.91 15.73
C GLY A 83 7.50 -3.60 17.17
N SER A 84 6.56 -3.68 18.11
CA SER A 84 6.83 -3.28 19.47
C SER A 84 6.34 -4.33 20.45
N LYS A 85 7.22 -4.73 21.34
CA LYS A 85 6.87 -5.69 22.37
C LYS A 85 5.95 -5.12 23.43
N LYS A 86 6.01 -3.81 23.59
CA LYS A 86 5.17 -3.14 24.55
C LYS A 86 3.82 -2.82 24.02
N SER A 87 3.61 -3.14 22.80
CA SER A 87 2.47 -2.61 22.07
C SER A 87 1.20 -3.39 22.29
N SER A 88 1.16 -4.26 23.26
CA SER A 88 -0.09 -4.95 23.55
C SER A 88 -1.21 -3.95 23.76
N SER A 89 -0.90 -2.77 24.24
CA SER A 89 -1.90 -1.75 24.44
C SER A 89 -2.36 -1.12 23.14
N CYS A 90 -1.57 -1.15 22.08
CA CYS A 90 -1.97 -0.55 20.83
C CYS A 90 -2.63 -1.56 19.91
N CYS A 91 -2.64 -2.78 20.27
CA CYS A 91 -3.34 -3.81 19.53
C CYS A 91 -4.65 -4.16 20.26
#